data_cbcd5da894eec5c91ad2d72ed844e68b
#
_entry.id   cbcd5da894eec5c91ad2d72ed844e68b
#
_cell.length_a   1.000
_cell.length_b   1.000
_cell.length_c   1.000
_cell.angle_alpha   90.00
_cell.angle_beta   90.00
_cell.angle_gamma   90.00
#
_symmetry.space_group_name_H-M   'P 1'
#
loop_
_entity.id
_entity.type
_entity.pdbx_description
1 polymer ?
#
loop_
_entity_poly.entity_id
_entity_poly.type
_entity_poly.pdbx_seq_one_letter_code
_entity_poly.pdbx_strand_id
1 'polypeptide(L)'
;MKIADLGETLRIFPDSLKVYDKIPVGTYRVEFSPMSGYYLSKQKDFDKPDKVYGKHNHYAELMMSRYQKAERNFGTILGGRKGTGKSMLARIMSLRLLEEGTPTIMVTNNTENLSDFLAEIEQPVFVLFDEFEKVFKYSKYSGDKQDEQTQFLSLFDSFHANKHFYLITVNDYNKLSEYFIGRTGRFYYNFDFQDLSLEEIQEFLQDTLKDTSKLKRLVSLMLRLQVNYDQLQSIVRELNMGESIENILKYLNLGLNENQPSVKYKVNYKFNNGTTYTTEERIESFADKLILSVNDYSNRNGKEHQYDYNFKIQFDYDDFHYTENGIKVDIDNLSVIYDNNNDKGGQLDEENDVIFGETDDIESIEIVRVNDTRKLRLDY
;
A
#
# COMPACT_ATOMS: atom_id res chain seq x y z
N MET A 1 16.94 -51.24 3.11
CA MET A 1 15.51 -51.12 3.40
C MET A 1 15.35 -50.39 4.73
N LYS A 2 14.58 -49.29 4.77
CA LYS A 2 14.27 -48.55 6.01
C LYS A 2 12.81 -48.80 6.37
N ILE A 3 12.52 -48.91 7.65
CA ILE A 3 11.17 -49.15 8.16
C ILE A 3 10.82 -47.97 9.07
N ALA A 4 9.72 -47.29 8.79
CA ALA A 4 9.17 -46.28 9.68
C ALA A 4 7.92 -46.87 10.40
N ASP A 5 7.93 -46.73 11.72
CA ASP A 5 6.80 -47.07 12.58
C ASP A 5 5.89 -45.84 12.71
N LEU A 6 4.65 -45.99 12.32
CA LEU A 6 3.63 -44.94 12.40
C LEU A 6 2.56 -45.26 13.45
N GLY A 7 2.93 -46.05 14.47
CA GLY A 7 2.05 -46.54 15.52
C GLY A 7 1.34 -47.84 15.12
N GLU A 8 0.18 -47.75 14.47
CA GLU A 8 -0.57 -48.94 14.05
C GLU A 8 -0.09 -49.54 12.72
N THR A 9 0.81 -48.88 11.99
CA THR A 9 1.30 -49.30 10.68
C THR A 9 2.79 -49.11 10.51
N LEU A 10 3.42 -50.13 9.89
CA LEU A 10 4.84 -50.03 9.48
C LEU A 10 4.91 -49.76 7.98
N ARG A 11 5.63 -48.68 7.63
CA ARG A 11 5.93 -48.39 6.22
C ARG A 11 7.33 -48.79 5.85
N ILE A 12 7.49 -49.46 4.73
CA ILE A 12 8.76 -49.91 4.20
C ILE A 12 9.21 -48.97 3.09
N PHE A 13 10.41 -48.46 3.20
CA PHE A 13 11.05 -47.52 2.26
C PHE A 13 12.35 -48.10 1.69
N PRO A 14 12.75 -47.69 0.48
CA PRO A 14 14.02 -48.06 -0.10
C PRO A 14 15.16 -47.47 0.73
N ASP A 15 16.36 -48.02 0.61
CA ASP A 15 17.59 -47.53 1.31
C ASP A 15 17.94 -46.09 0.92
N SER A 16 17.50 -45.64 -0.28
CA SER A 16 17.69 -44.29 -0.78
C SER A 16 16.87 -43.23 -0.02
N LEU A 17 15.92 -43.64 0.88
CA LEU A 17 15.19 -42.70 1.69
C LEU A 17 16.15 -41.88 2.55
N LYS A 18 16.12 -40.55 2.37
CA LYS A 18 16.79 -39.60 3.22
C LYS A 18 15.90 -39.24 4.41
N VAL A 19 16.41 -39.38 5.59
CA VAL A 19 15.77 -38.95 6.83
C VAL A 19 16.54 -37.77 7.39
N TYR A 20 15.83 -36.77 7.85
CA TYR A 20 16.42 -35.54 8.41
C TYR A 20 15.83 -35.31 9.80
N ASP A 21 16.68 -34.88 10.75
CA ASP A 21 16.25 -34.47 12.09
C ASP A 21 15.63 -33.08 12.12
N LYS A 22 15.85 -32.31 11.06
CA LYS A 22 15.32 -30.96 10.88
C LYS A 22 14.88 -30.77 9.45
N ILE A 23 13.90 -29.88 9.24
CA ILE A 23 13.49 -29.47 7.90
C ILE A 23 14.69 -28.83 7.20
N PRO A 24 15.16 -29.37 6.07
CA PRO A 24 16.27 -28.77 5.32
C PRO A 24 15.94 -27.35 4.88
N VAL A 25 16.98 -26.51 4.75
CA VAL A 25 16.82 -25.15 4.26
C VAL A 25 16.25 -25.18 2.84
N GLY A 26 15.22 -24.38 2.60
CA GLY A 26 14.49 -24.29 1.34
C GLY A 26 13.08 -23.78 1.56
N THR A 27 12.37 -23.59 0.46
CA THR A 27 10.98 -23.17 0.45
C THR A 27 10.03 -24.36 0.31
N TYR A 28 9.02 -24.38 1.14
CA TYR A 28 8.03 -25.46 1.21
C TYR A 28 6.62 -24.89 1.20
N ARG A 29 5.66 -25.70 0.71
CA ARG A 29 4.23 -25.43 0.86
C ARG A 29 3.62 -26.49 1.77
N VAL A 30 2.76 -26.07 2.67
CA VAL A 30 1.94 -26.98 3.45
C VAL A 30 0.87 -27.58 2.56
N GLU A 31 0.82 -28.89 2.54
CA GLU A 31 -0.18 -29.68 1.82
C GLU A 31 -0.81 -30.68 2.80
N PHE A 32 -2.06 -31.04 2.52
CA PHE A 32 -2.81 -32.02 3.30
C PHE A 32 -3.40 -33.10 2.40
N SER A 33 -3.31 -34.34 2.86
CA SER A 33 -3.98 -35.46 2.23
C SER A 33 -4.70 -36.30 3.30
N PRO A 34 -5.96 -36.68 3.09
CA PRO A 34 -6.67 -37.53 4.04
C PRO A 34 -5.95 -38.85 4.35
N MET A 35 -5.11 -39.35 3.43
CA MET A 35 -4.34 -40.58 3.61
C MET A 35 -3.01 -40.42 4.33
N SER A 36 -2.40 -39.23 4.24
CA SER A 36 -1.03 -38.99 4.72
C SER A 36 -0.97 -37.93 5.79
N GLY A 37 -2.07 -37.25 6.09
CA GLY A 37 -2.05 -36.06 6.95
C GLY A 37 -1.33 -34.88 6.28
N TYR A 38 -0.73 -34.04 7.10
CA TYR A 38 0.06 -32.91 6.65
C TYR A 38 1.44 -33.33 6.15
N TYR A 39 1.92 -32.66 5.13
CA TYR A 39 3.29 -32.78 4.63
C TYR A 39 3.78 -31.48 4.00
N LEU A 40 5.09 -31.35 3.88
CA LEU A 40 5.74 -30.20 3.26
C LEU A 40 6.17 -30.55 1.84
N SER A 41 5.53 -29.91 0.85
CA SER A 41 5.88 -30.03 -0.56
C SER A 41 6.98 -29.02 -0.91
N LYS A 42 8.17 -29.50 -1.30
CA LYS A 42 9.30 -28.64 -1.65
C LYS A 42 8.95 -27.81 -2.88
N GLN A 43 9.20 -26.52 -2.79
CA GLN A 43 9.01 -25.55 -3.87
C GLN A 43 10.37 -25.00 -4.34
N LYS A 44 10.38 -24.33 -5.49
CA LYS A 44 11.50 -23.49 -5.90
C LYS A 44 11.57 -22.27 -4.96
N ASP A 45 12.77 -21.90 -4.53
CA ASP A 45 12.97 -20.67 -3.79
C ASP A 45 12.59 -19.45 -4.66
N PHE A 46 12.19 -18.36 -4.03
CA PHE A 46 11.84 -17.15 -4.75
C PHE A 46 13.02 -16.61 -5.54
N ASP A 47 12.76 -16.09 -6.73
CA ASP A 47 13.80 -15.43 -7.51
C ASP A 47 14.17 -14.09 -6.84
N LYS A 48 15.48 -13.83 -6.78
CA LYS A 48 15.98 -12.57 -6.25
C LYS A 48 15.60 -11.43 -7.22
N PRO A 49 14.95 -10.37 -6.73
CA PRO A 49 14.64 -9.22 -7.58
C PRO A 49 15.92 -8.50 -8.00
N ASP A 50 15.98 -8.02 -9.23
CA ASP A 50 17.14 -7.27 -9.75
C ASP A 50 17.33 -5.97 -8.97
N LYS A 51 16.25 -5.26 -8.68
CA LYS A 51 16.22 -4.07 -7.83
C LYS A 51 14.97 -4.04 -6.96
N VAL A 52 15.11 -3.47 -5.78
CA VAL A 52 14.04 -3.27 -4.80
C VAL A 52 13.85 -1.77 -4.62
N TYR A 53 12.68 -1.28 -4.93
CA TYR A 53 12.31 0.13 -4.82
C TYR A 53 11.67 0.45 -3.48
N GLY A 54 11.73 1.71 -3.09
CA GLY A 54 11.06 2.22 -1.90
C GLY A 54 11.57 1.65 -0.58
N LYS A 55 10.67 1.52 0.38
CA LYS A 55 10.99 1.21 1.79
C LYS A 55 11.19 -0.29 2.08
N HIS A 56 11.05 -1.17 1.09
CA HIS A 56 11.07 -2.63 1.29
C HIS A 56 12.35 -3.12 1.95
N ASN A 57 13.52 -2.65 1.49
CA ASN A 57 14.80 -3.04 2.10
C ASN A 57 14.90 -2.56 3.55
N HIS A 58 14.48 -1.35 3.84
CA HIS A 58 14.46 -0.80 5.19
C HIS A 58 13.55 -1.63 6.11
N TYR A 59 12.35 -1.97 5.68
CA TYR A 59 11.43 -2.82 6.45
C TYR A 59 11.99 -4.22 6.65
N ALA A 60 12.62 -4.80 5.63
CA ALA A 60 13.24 -6.10 5.75
C ALA A 60 14.40 -6.10 6.79
N GLU A 61 15.26 -5.09 6.76
CA GLU A 61 16.35 -4.92 7.73
C GLU A 61 15.82 -4.74 9.16
N LEU A 62 14.79 -3.91 9.31
CA LEU A 62 14.14 -3.67 10.59
C LEU A 62 13.56 -4.98 11.17
N MET A 63 12.81 -5.74 10.36
CA MET A 63 12.24 -7.02 10.78
C MET A 63 13.32 -8.05 11.13
N MET A 64 14.36 -8.20 10.29
CA MET A 64 15.47 -9.11 10.54
C MET A 64 16.17 -8.79 11.86
N SER A 65 16.50 -7.49 12.08
CA SER A 65 17.21 -7.07 13.30
C SER A 65 16.40 -7.32 14.58
N ARG A 66 15.08 -7.28 14.51
CA ARG A 66 14.19 -7.56 15.65
C ARG A 66 13.98 -9.04 15.86
N TYR A 67 13.74 -9.78 14.76
CA TYR A 67 13.59 -11.23 14.81
C TYR A 67 14.83 -11.93 15.40
N GLN A 68 16.03 -11.50 14.99
CA GLN A 68 17.29 -12.06 15.54
C GLN A 68 17.37 -11.92 17.06
N LYS A 69 16.87 -10.82 17.62
CA LYS A 69 16.83 -10.53 19.05
C LYS A 69 15.64 -11.12 19.78
N ALA A 70 14.65 -11.64 19.04
CA ALA A 70 13.47 -12.23 19.63
C ALA A 70 13.81 -13.58 20.28
N GLU A 71 13.26 -13.82 21.46
CA GLU A 71 13.36 -15.12 22.18
C GLU A 71 12.14 -16.01 21.96
N ARG A 72 11.11 -15.49 21.29
CA ARG A 72 9.81 -16.09 21.05
C ARG A 72 9.39 -15.93 19.61
N ASN A 73 8.21 -16.41 19.29
CA ASN A 73 7.58 -16.16 18.00
C ASN A 73 7.52 -14.66 17.70
N PHE A 74 7.77 -14.32 16.45
CA PHE A 74 7.77 -12.97 15.95
C PHE A 74 6.75 -12.85 14.82
N GLY A 75 5.80 -11.94 14.94
CA GLY A 75 4.75 -11.76 13.97
C GLY A 75 4.82 -10.38 13.29
N THR A 76 4.51 -10.34 12.01
CA THR A 76 4.36 -9.10 11.23
C THR A 76 3.15 -9.20 10.31
N ILE A 77 2.34 -8.14 10.27
CA ILE A 77 1.26 -7.97 9.31
C ILE A 77 1.68 -6.94 8.27
N LEU A 78 1.51 -7.29 6.99
CA LEU A 78 1.65 -6.40 5.86
C LEU A 78 0.27 -6.15 5.27
N GLY A 79 -0.33 -5.02 5.58
CA GLY A 79 -1.64 -4.65 5.07
C GLY A 79 -1.57 -3.63 3.96
N GLY A 80 -2.65 -3.50 3.19
CA GLY A 80 -2.77 -2.50 2.13
C GLY A 80 -3.26 -3.06 0.82
N ARG A 81 -3.54 -2.20 -0.15
CA ARG A 81 -4.14 -2.55 -1.44
C ARG A 81 -3.29 -3.57 -2.22
N LYS A 82 -3.94 -4.32 -3.12
CA LYS A 82 -3.24 -5.25 -4.01
C LYS A 82 -2.24 -4.51 -4.91
N GLY A 83 -1.07 -5.12 -5.17
CA GLY A 83 -0.05 -4.55 -6.06
C GLY A 83 0.84 -3.48 -5.42
N THR A 84 0.74 -3.24 -4.09
CA THR A 84 1.56 -2.24 -3.38
C THR A 84 2.92 -2.78 -2.89
N GLY A 85 3.27 -4.01 -3.23
CA GLY A 85 4.58 -4.59 -2.92
C GLY A 85 4.64 -5.49 -1.68
N LYS A 86 3.53 -5.78 -0.98
CA LYS A 86 3.50 -6.67 0.20
C LYS A 86 4.15 -8.03 -0.05
N SER A 87 3.74 -8.72 -1.12
CA SER A 87 4.29 -10.02 -1.48
C SER A 87 5.77 -9.92 -1.93
N MET A 88 6.20 -8.77 -2.45
CA MET A 88 7.62 -8.52 -2.71
C MET A 88 8.43 -8.51 -1.41
N LEU A 89 7.96 -7.78 -0.39
CA LEU A 89 8.63 -7.76 0.91
C LEU A 89 8.65 -9.15 1.55
N ALA A 90 7.55 -9.92 1.45
CA ALA A 90 7.50 -11.30 1.93
C ALA A 90 8.55 -12.19 1.25
N ARG A 91 8.75 -12.04 -0.07
CA ARG A 91 9.80 -12.77 -0.83
C ARG A 91 11.20 -12.36 -0.39
N ILE A 92 11.45 -11.06 -0.18
CA ILE A 92 12.74 -10.56 0.32
C ILE A 92 13.04 -11.16 1.69
N MET A 93 12.04 -11.20 2.58
CA MET A 93 12.18 -11.81 3.89
C MET A 93 12.50 -13.29 3.81
N SER A 94 11.79 -14.04 2.95
CA SER A 94 12.07 -15.45 2.71
C SER A 94 13.53 -15.67 2.27
N LEU A 95 13.99 -14.92 1.26
CA LEU A 95 15.36 -15.05 0.75
C LEU A 95 16.42 -14.78 1.83
N ARG A 96 16.26 -13.71 2.62
CA ARG A 96 17.18 -13.36 3.70
C ARG A 96 17.21 -14.43 4.80
N LEU A 97 16.06 -14.97 5.16
CA LEU A 97 15.95 -16.01 6.18
C LEU A 97 16.50 -17.35 5.70
N LEU A 98 16.34 -17.70 4.42
CA LEU A 98 17.00 -18.86 3.82
C LEU A 98 18.53 -18.72 3.84
N GLU A 99 19.08 -17.53 3.58
CA GLU A 99 20.52 -17.25 3.69
C GLU A 99 21.02 -17.44 5.14
N GLU A 100 20.16 -17.20 6.15
CA GLU A 100 20.46 -17.46 7.57
C GLU A 100 20.18 -18.92 8.00
N GLY A 101 19.78 -19.78 7.09
CA GLY A 101 19.52 -21.20 7.37
C GLY A 101 18.10 -21.48 7.90
N THR A 102 17.18 -20.52 7.85
CA THR A 102 15.79 -20.67 8.29
C THR A 102 14.91 -21.07 7.12
N PRO A 103 14.25 -22.24 7.12
CA PRO A 103 13.36 -22.65 6.03
C PRO A 103 12.10 -21.81 5.99
N THR A 104 11.56 -21.63 4.77
CA THR A 104 10.31 -20.93 4.52
C THR A 104 9.17 -21.93 4.32
N ILE A 105 8.06 -21.72 5.00
CA ILE A 105 6.83 -22.53 4.88
C ILE A 105 5.70 -21.61 4.42
N MET A 106 5.16 -21.88 3.24
CA MET A 106 4.01 -21.16 2.68
C MET A 106 2.71 -21.86 3.03
N VAL A 107 1.76 -21.11 3.56
CA VAL A 107 0.40 -21.58 3.85
C VAL A 107 -0.55 -20.95 2.84
N THR A 108 -1.15 -21.77 2.00
CA THR A 108 -2.05 -21.33 0.91
C THR A 108 -3.47 -21.86 1.03
N ASN A 109 -3.70 -22.83 1.90
CA ASN A 109 -5.00 -23.45 2.09
C ASN A 109 -5.33 -23.57 3.57
N ASN A 110 -6.63 -23.48 3.90
CA ASN A 110 -7.14 -23.78 5.22
C ASN A 110 -7.58 -25.26 5.27
N THR A 111 -7.03 -25.99 6.22
CA THR A 111 -7.41 -27.39 6.50
C THR A 111 -7.51 -27.58 8.00
N GLU A 112 -8.30 -28.58 8.43
CA GLU A 112 -8.49 -28.86 9.86
C GLU A 112 -7.16 -29.15 10.56
N ASN A 113 -6.98 -28.61 11.76
CA ASN A 113 -5.79 -28.78 12.60
C ASN A 113 -4.47 -28.25 12.00
N LEU A 114 -4.55 -27.32 11.05
CA LEU A 114 -3.35 -26.69 10.48
C LEU A 114 -2.51 -25.94 11.54
N SER A 115 -3.16 -25.30 12.49
CA SER A 115 -2.50 -24.60 13.61
C SER A 115 -1.68 -25.57 14.47
N ASP A 116 -2.22 -26.76 14.72
CA ASP A 116 -1.55 -27.79 15.54
C ASP A 116 -0.33 -28.33 14.79
N PHE A 117 -0.47 -28.64 13.51
CA PHE A 117 0.65 -29.05 12.65
C PHE A 117 1.80 -28.03 12.65
N LEU A 118 1.47 -26.73 12.54
CA LEU A 118 2.51 -25.68 12.57
C LEU A 118 3.14 -25.55 13.96
N ALA A 119 2.39 -25.77 15.03
CA ALA A 119 2.88 -25.72 16.41
C ALA A 119 3.81 -26.88 16.74
N GLU A 120 3.66 -28.05 16.10
CA GLU A 120 4.53 -29.23 16.26
C GLU A 120 5.93 -29.04 15.67
N ILE A 121 6.12 -28.01 14.81
CA ILE A 121 7.44 -27.72 14.24
C ILE A 121 8.30 -27.04 15.31
N GLU A 122 9.25 -27.76 15.90
CA GLU A 122 10.08 -27.23 17.00
C GLU A 122 11.21 -26.30 16.53
N GLN A 123 11.73 -26.49 15.31
CA GLN A 123 12.81 -25.64 14.79
C GLN A 123 12.29 -24.28 14.32
N PRO A 124 13.10 -23.22 14.41
CA PRO A 124 12.75 -21.91 13.83
C PRO A 124 12.45 -22.02 12.33
N VAL A 125 11.29 -21.51 11.92
CA VAL A 125 10.86 -21.45 10.52
C VAL A 125 10.23 -20.08 10.23
N PHE A 126 10.28 -19.68 8.97
CA PHE A 126 9.53 -18.54 8.46
C PHE A 126 8.22 -19.04 7.86
N VAL A 127 7.10 -18.66 8.45
CA VAL A 127 5.77 -19.06 8.00
C VAL A 127 5.10 -17.87 7.31
N LEU A 128 4.82 -18.04 6.02
CA LEU A 128 4.21 -17.02 5.18
C LEU A 128 2.75 -17.37 4.89
N PHE A 129 1.85 -16.49 5.33
CA PHE A 129 0.43 -16.49 4.98
C PHE A 129 0.17 -15.37 3.97
N ASP A 130 0.15 -15.70 2.69
CA ASP A 130 -0.14 -14.71 1.66
C ASP A 130 -1.65 -14.61 1.42
N GLU A 131 -2.18 -13.38 1.41
CA GLU A 131 -3.61 -13.08 1.30
C GLU A 131 -4.45 -13.83 2.37
N PHE A 132 -4.05 -13.72 3.64
CA PHE A 132 -4.62 -14.43 4.78
C PHE A 132 -6.14 -14.37 4.83
N GLU A 133 -6.72 -13.21 4.56
CA GLU A 133 -8.17 -13.00 4.57
C GLU A 133 -8.94 -13.75 3.49
N LYS A 134 -8.25 -14.27 2.48
CA LYS A 134 -8.86 -15.11 1.45
C LYS A 134 -8.88 -16.59 1.84
N VAL A 135 -7.82 -17.02 2.53
CA VAL A 135 -7.64 -18.39 2.97
C VAL A 135 -8.47 -18.66 4.23
N PHE A 136 -8.47 -17.70 5.17
CA PHE A 136 -9.16 -17.79 6.45
C PHE A 136 -10.25 -16.74 6.55
N LYS A 137 -11.49 -17.16 6.44
CA LYS A 137 -12.65 -16.26 6.42
C LYS A 137 -12.96 -15.74 7.81
N TYR A 138 -13.15 -14.43 7.90
CA TYR A 138 -13.68 -13.76 9.07
C TYR A 138 -15.17 -13.47 8.88
N SER A 139 -16.00 -13.82 9.85
CA SER A 139 -17.42 -13.48 9.85
C SER A 139 -17.82 -12.82 11.16
N LYS A 140 -18.13 -11.55 11.11
CA LYS A 140 -18.58 -10.75 12.26
C LYS A 140 -19.95 -11.16 12.79
N TYR A 141 -20.71 -11.97 12.05
CA TYR A 141 -22.12 -12.30 12.32
C TYR A 141 -22.42 -13.80 12.48
N SER A 142 -21.42 -14.65 12.46
CA SER A 142 -21.63 -16.09 12.64
C SER A 142 -21.73 -16.42 14.13
N GLY A 143 -22.95 -16.38 14.65
CA GLY A 143 -23.24 -16.53 16.07
C GLY A 143 -22.88 -17.88 16.72
N ASP A 144 -22.42 -18.91 15.99
CA ASP A 144 -22.05 -20.22 16.55
C ASP A 144 -20.95 -20.96 15.77
N LYS A 145 -20.42 -20.40 14.68
CA LYS A 145 -19.27 -21.00 14.01
C LYS A 145 -18.01 -20.26 14.47
N GLN A 146 -17.11 -21.05 15.04
CA GLN A 146 -15.77 -20.59 15.41
C GLN A 146 -15.13 -19.92 14.18
N ASP A 147 -14.80 -18.64 14.33
CA ASP A 147 -14.13 -17.86 13.29
C ASP A 147 -12.82 -18.55 12.91
N GLU A 148 -12.66 -18.86 11.60
CA GLU A 148 -11.48 -19.58 11.11
C GLU A 148 -10.17 -18.89 11.47
N GLN A 149 -10.17 -17.57 11.61
CA GLN A 149 -8.99 -16.79 12.01
C GLN A 149 -8.65 -16.95 13.49
N THR A 150 -9.65 -17.12 14.36
CA THR A 150 -9.41 -17.19 15.81
C THR A 150 -8.65 -18.43 16.24
N GLN A 151 -8.75 -19.54 15.50
CA GLN A 151 -8.00 -20.77 15.77
C GLN A 151 -6.47 -20.58 15.67
N PHE A 152 -6.01 -19.55 14.92
CA PHE A 152 -4.59 -19.24 14.80
C PHE A 152 -4.07 -18.29 15.89
N LEU A 153 -4.95 -17.72 16.71
CA LEU A 153 -4.53 -16.76 17.72
C LEU A 153 -3.56 -17.39 18.74
N SER A 154 -3.79 -18.66 19.12
CA SER A 154 -2.89 -19.40 20.01
C SER A 154 -1.52 -19.64 19.39
N LEU A 155 -1.47 -19.90 18.08
CA LEU A 155 -0.23 -20.08 17.34
C LEU A 155 0.63 -18.81 17.33
N PHE A 156 -0.02 -17.64 17.18
CA PHE A 156 0.66 -16.35 17.18
C PHE A 156 0.96 -15.82 18.58
N ASP A 157 0.26 -16.32 19.60
CA ASP A 157 0.59 -15.99 20.97
C ASP A 157 1.98 -16.52 21.30
N SER A 158 2.80 -15.66 21.87
CA SER A 158 4.23 -15.89 22.12
C SER A 158 4.53 -16.95 23.19
N PHE A 159 3.56 -17.76 23.60
CA PHE A 159 3.76 -18.83 24.58
C PHE A 159 4.57 -20.03 24.05
N HIS A 160 4.57 -20.24 22.73
CA HIS A 160 5.40 -21.28 22.12
C HIS A 160 6.82 -20.77 21.91
N ALA A 161 7.79 -21.48 22.48
CA ALA A 161 9.21 -21.09 22.47
C ALA A 161 9.95 -21.40 21.15
N ASN A 162 9.22 -21.75 20.09
CA ASN A 162 9.82 -22.27 18.84
C ASN A 162 10.51 -21.22 17.99
N LYS A 163 10.39 -19.93 18.33
CA LYS A 163 11.00 -18.80 17.62
C LYS A 163 10.66 -18.77 16.13
N HIS A 164 9.40 -19.04 15.79
CA HIS A 164 8.93 -18.86 14.41
C HIS A 164 8.79 -17.39 14.04
N PHE A 165 9.01 -17.10 12.76
CA PHE A 165 8.63 -15.82 12.19
C PHE A 165 7.35 -15.96 11.35
N TYR A 166 6.26 -15.38 11.80
CA TYR A 166 4.98 -15.36 11.08
C TYR A 166 4.85 -14.05 10.32
N LEU A 167 4.62 -14.15 9.02
CA LEU A 167 4.31 -12.99 8.17
C LEU A 167 2.98 -13.21 7.49
N ILE A 168 2.07 -12.26 7.68
CA ILE A 168 0.72 -12.27 7.12
C ILE A 168 0.61 -11.12 6.14
N THR A 169 0.16 -11.35 4.91
CA THR A 169 -0.28 -10.29 4.01
C THR A 169 -1.80 -10.18 3.99
N VAL A 170 -2.31 -8.95 3.96
CA VAL A 170 -3.75 -8.64 3.97
C VAL A 170 -4.04 -7.54 2.97
N ASN A 171 -5.04 -7.71 2.11
CA ASN A 171 -5.45 -6.67 1.18
C ASN A 171 -6.57 -5.78 1.73
N ASP A 172 -7.35 -6.29 2.67
CA ASP A 172 -8.47 -5.57 3.28
C ASP A 172 -8.52 -5.85 4.79
N TYR A 173 -8.13 -4.86 5.60
CA TYR A 173 -8.17 -4.95 7.05
C TYR A 173 -9.56 -5.23 7.64
N ASN A 174 -10.64 -4.85 6.94
CA ASN A 174 -11.99 -5.12 7.43
C ASN A 174 -12.34 -6.62 7.42
N LYS A 175 -11.55 -7.42 6.71
CA LYS A 175 -11.66 -8.89 6.66
C LYS A 175 -10.72 -9.58 7.63
N LEU A 176 -9.98 -8.83 8.41
CA LEU A 176 -9.14 -9.36 9.48
C LEU A 176 -9.86 -9.18 10.82
N SER A 177 -9.83 -10.22 11.64
CA SER A 177 -10.39 -10.16 13.00
C SER A 177 -9.68 -9.09 13.82
N GLU A 178 -10.42 -8.32 14.61
CA GLU A 178 -9.88 -7.28 15.50
C GLU A 178 -8.84 -7.83 16.49
N TYR A 179 -8.88 -9.12 16.80
CA TYR A 179 -7.91 -9.78 17.67
C TYR A 179 -6.48 -9.86 17.09
N PHE A 180 -6.30 -9.59 15.79
CA PHE A 180 -4.99 -9.51 15.15
C PHE A 180 -4.38 -8.12 15.25
N ILE A 181 -5.24 -7.09 15.37
CA ILE A 181 -4.82 -5.69 15.35
C ILE A 181 -4.65 -5.19 16.79
N GLY A 182 -3.61 -4.40 17.04
CA GLY A 182 -3.41 -3.73 18.34
C GLY A 182 -2.83 -4.58 19.47
N ARG A 183 -2.48 -5.84 19.23
CA ARG A 183 -1.84 -6.71 20.23
C ARG A 183 -0.36 -6.96 19.88
N THR A 184 0.51 -6.11 20.38
CA THR A 184 1.97 -6.19 20.15
C THR A 184 2.61 -7.50 20.63
N GLY A 185 1.93 -8.25 21.48
CA GLY A 185 2.37 -9.59 21.92
C GLY A 185 2.20 -10.68 20.87
N ARG A 186 1.39 -10.46 19.82
CA ARG A 186 1.16 -11.39 18.70
C ARG A 186 1.88 -10.93 17.45
N PHE A 187 1.61 -9.68 17.05
CA PHE A 187 2.24 -9.05 15.89
C PHE A 187 3.01 -7.83 16.34
N TYR A 188 4.33 -7.91 16.18
CA TYR A 188 5.23 -6.84 16.61
C TYR A 188 5.14 -5.63 15.68
N TYR A 189 4.99 -5.89 14.38
CA TYR A 189 4.80 -4.87 13.37
C TYR A 189 3.49 -5.06 12.61
N ASN A 190 2.88 -3.94 12.28
CA ASN A 190 1.80 -3.82 11.33
C ASN A 190 2.16 -2.71 10.36
N PHE A 191 2.66 -3.08 9.17
CA PHE A 191 3.03 -2.15 8.12
C PHE A 191 1.86 -1.96 7.17
N ASP A 192 1.42 -0.71 7.00
CA ASP A 192 0.40 -0.35 6.04
C ASP A 192 1.05 0.10 4.73
N PHE A 193 0.90 -0.71 3.69
CA PHE A 193 1.35 -0.45 2.34
C PHE A 193 0.30 0.36 1.61
N GLN A 194 0.52 1.65 1.57
CA GLN A 194 -0.33 2.59 0.84
C GLN A 194 0.06 2.65 -0.64
N ASP A 195 -0.55 3.60 -1.37
CA ASP A 195 -0.18 3.88 -2.76
C ASP A 195 1.29 4.32 -2.82
N LEU A 196 1.89 4.16 -4.00
CA LEU A 196 3.29 4.51 -4.22
C LEU A 196 3.54 5.99 -3.92
N SER A 197 4.64 6.26 -3.24
CA SER A 197 5.09 7.63 -3.00
C SER A 197 5.63 8.27 -4.28
N LEU A 198 5.78 9.59 -4.24
CA LEU A 198 6.43 10.34 -5.32
C LEU A 198 7.81 9.79 -5.63
N GLU A 199 8.61 9.59 -4.58
CA GLU A 199 9.99 9.12 -4.70
C GLU A 199 10.05 7.73 -5.32
N GLU A 200 9.15 6.83 -4.92
CA GLU A 200 9.06 5.47 -5.47
C GLU A 200 8.71 5.48 -6.95
N ILE A 201 7.72 6.27 -7.34
CA ILE A 201 7.33 6.42 -8.75
C ILE A 201 8.47 7.04 -9.57
N GLN A 202 9.09 8.11 -9.05
CA GLN A 202 10.18 8.81 -9.74
C GLN A 202 11.39 7.91 -9.90
N GLU A 203 11.82 7.22 -8.85
CA GLU A 203 12.95 6.29 -8.89
C GLU A 203 12.68 5.16 -9.91
N PHE A 204 11.49 4.57 -9.86
CA PHE A 204 11.11 3.50 -10.78
C PHE A 204 11.11 3.97 -12.23
N LEU A 205 10.50 5.12 -12.51
CA LEU A 205 10.44 5.67 -13.87
C LEU A 205 11.83 6.07 -14.39
N GLN A 206 12.68 6.68 -13.56
CA GLN A 206 14.05 7.04 -13.93
C GLN A 206 14.88 5.84 -14.36
N ASP A 207 14.70 4.71 -13.66
CA ASP A 207 15.47 3.50 -13.96
C ASP A 207 14.95 2.72 -15.17
N THR A 208 13.66 2.78 -15.41
CA THR A 208 13.01 1.83 -16.33
C THR A 208 12.53 2.44 -17.64
N LEU A 209 12.33 3.77 -17.70
CA LEU A 209 11.96 4.47 -18.92
C LEU A 209 13.17 4.62 -19.85
N LYS A 210 12.97 4.31 -21.15
CA LYS A 210 13.95 4.58 -22.20
C LYS A 210 14.02 6.06 -22.57
N ASP A 211 12.87 6.72 -22.59
CA ASP A 211 12.74 8.16 -22.88
C ASP A 211 12.31 8.90 -21.62
N THR A 212 13.23 9.64 -21.03
CA THR A 212 13.00 10.40 -19.80
C THR A 212 12.51 11.84 -20.06
N SER A 213 12.33 12.25 -21.31
CA SER A 213 11.90 13.62 -21.67
C SER A 213 10.53 13.99 -21.07
N LYS A 214 9.67 12.97 -20.85
CA LYS A 214 8.32 13.14 -20.28
C LYS A 214 8.22 12.71 -18.81
N LEU A 215 9.37 12.55 -18.13
CA LEU A 215 9.39 12.01 -16.78
C LEU A 215 8.48 12.76 -15.80
N LYS A 216 8.59 14.10 -15.74
CA LYS A 216 7.76 14.93 -14.85
C LYS A 216 6.26 14.72 -15.08
N ARG A 217 5.83 14.76 -16.36
CA ARG A 217 4.42 14.55 -16.74
C ARG A 217 3.95 13.15 -16.35
N LEU A 218 4.78 12.12 -16.54
CA LEU A 218 4.43 10.75 -16.16
C LEU A 218 4.34 10.57 -14.66
N VAL A 219 5.29 11.12 -13.89
CA VAL A 219 5.24 11.08 -12.42
C VAL A 219 3.94 11.68 -11.91
N SER A 220 3.58 12.87 -12.40
CA SER A 220 2.34 13.54 -12.06
C SER A 220 1.12 12.67 -12.36
N LEU A 221 1.07 12.11 -13.55
CA LEU A 221 -0.03 11.25 -13.98
C LEU A 221 -0.14 9.97 -13.12
N MET A 222 0.99 9.32 -12.80
CA MET A 222 1.01 8.10 -12.00
C MET A 222 0.56 8.33 -10.56
N LEU A 223 1.00 9.43 -9.94
CA LEU A 223 0.53 9.84 -8.61
C LEU A 223 -0.98 10.01 -8.57
N ARG A 224 -1.51 10.63 -9.60
CA ARG A 224 -2.91 10.90 -9.75
C ARG A 224 -3.75 9.65 -9.93
N LEU A 225 -3.32 8.75 -10.80
CA LEU A 225 -3.98 7.48 -11.06
C LEU A 225 -3.86 6.53 -9.87
N GLN A 226 -3.05 6.87 -8.84
CA GLN A 226 -2.78 6.01 -7.69
C GLN A 226 -2.35 4.61 -8.15
N VAL A 227 -1.45 4.58 -9.12
CA VAL A 227 -0.97 3.32 -9.68
C VAL A 227 -0.23 2.50 -8.62
N ASN A 228 -0.40 1.20 -8.69
CA ASN A 228 0.42 0.26 -7.96
C ASN A 228 1.64 -0.17 -8.79
N TYR A 229 2.58 -0.94 -8.19
CA TYR A 229 3.78 -1.40 -8.90
C TYR A 229 3.48 -2.21 -10.15
N ASP A 230 2.47 -3.09 -10.12
CA ASP A 230 2.11 -3.91 -11.27
C ASP A 230 1.61 -3.06 -12.44
N GLN A 231 0.79 -2.06 -12.12
CA GLN A 231 0.29 -1.10 -13.11
C GLN A 231 1.42 -0.21 -13.65
N LEU A 232 2.27 0.32 -12.77
CA LEU A 232 3.40 1.15 -13.15
C LEU A 232 4.36 0.40 -14.09
N GLN A 233 4.66 -0.85 -13.77
CA GLN A 233 5.48 -1.72 -14.61
C GLN A 233 4.85 -1.95 -15.98
N SER A 234 3.54 -2.19 -16.03
CA SER A 234 2.80 -2.39 -17.28
C SER A 234 2.81 -1.14 -18.15
N ILE A 235 2.58 0.03 -17.54
CA ILE A 235 2.62 1.32 -18.24
C ILE A 235 3.98 1.57 -18.84
N VAL A 236 5.05 1.41 -18.07
CA VAL A 236 6.42 1.61 -18.54
C VAL A 236 6.78 0.66 -19.68
N ARG A 237 6.33 -0.59 -19.57
CA ARG A 237 6.57 -1.57 -20.63
C ARG A 237 5.96 -1.13 -21.97
N GLU A 238 4.72 -0.69 -21.96
CA GLU A 238 4.01 -0.20 -23.15
C GLU A 238 4.64 1.10 -23.69
N LEU A 239 4.99 2.06 -22.81
CA LEU A 239 5.69 3.28 -23.21
C LEU A 239 7.02 2.97 -23.90
N ASN A 240 7.79 2.02 -23.37
CA ASN A 240 9.06 1.59 -23.93
C ASN A 240 8.91 0.85 -25.29
N MET A 241 7.72 0.37 -25.62
CA MET A 241 7.37 -0.18 -26.95
C MET A 241 6.89 0.91 -27.91
N GLY A 242 6.75 2.16 -27.46
CA GLY A 242 6.35 3.30 -28.29
C GLY A 242 4.86 3.59 -28.30
N GLU A 243 4.08 2.96 -27.41
CA GLU A 243 2.65 3.23 -27.32
C GLU A 243 2.38 4.59 -26.69
N SER A 244 1.26 5.23 -27.06
CA SER A 244 0.85 6.50 -26.48
C SER A 244 0.24 6.29 -25.09
N ILE A 245 0.38 7.28 -24.21
CA ILE A 245 -0.16 7.19 -22.84
C ILE A 245 -1.69 7.07 -22.84
N GLU A 246 -2.36 7.74 -23.75
CA GLU A 246 -3.83 7.73 -23.91
C GLU A 246 -4.34 6.31 -24.23
N ASN A 247 -3.65 5.62 -25.15
CA ASN A 247 -3.95 4.24 -25.52
C ASN A 247 -3.65 3.28 -24.36
N ILE A 248 -2.52 3.47 -23.69
CA ILE A 248 -2.13 2.64 -22.54
C ILE A 248 -3.19 2.72 -21.44
N LEU A 249 -3.61 3.92 -21.08
CA LEU A 249 -4.64 4.11 -20.05
C LEU A 249 -5.96 3.41 -20.44
N LYS A 250 -6.33 3.50 -21.71
CA LYS A 250 -7.52 2.83 -22.26
C LYS A 250 -7.37 1.30 -22.23
N TYR A 251 -6.23 0.75 -22.67
CA TYR A 251 -6.03 -0.70 -22.75
C TYR A 251 -5.88 -1.34 -21.39
N LEU A 252 -5.22 -0.68 -20.47
CA LEU A 252 -5.07 -1.16 -19.10
C LEU A 252 -6.29 -0.82 -18.22
N ASN A 253 -7.33 -0.19 -18.78
CA ASN A 253 -8.52 0.27 -18.07
C ASN A 253 -8.16 1.10 -16.81
N LEU A 254 -7.16 1.96 -16.96
CA LEU A 254 -6.68 2.86 -15.91
C LEU A 254 -7.34 4.25 -16.01
N GLY A 255 -8.48 4.31 -16.63
CA GLY A 255 -9.30 5.52 -16.66
C GLY A 255 -9.68 5.95 -15.26
N LEU A 256 -9.94 7.24 -15.09
CA LEU A 256 -10.61 7.78 -13.91
C LEU A 256 -11.99 7.13 -13.85
N ASN A 257 -12.12 6.02 -13.17
CA ASN A 257 -13.42 5.44 -12.90
C ASN A 257 -14.18 6.45 -12.03
N GLU A 258 -15.36 6.85 -12.46
CA GLU A 258 -16.29 7.68 -11.70
C GLU A 258 -16.59 7.13 -10.30
N ASN A 259 -16.24 5.86 -10.06
CA ASN A 259 -16.36 5.15 -8.79
C ASN A 259 -15.07 5.09 -7.96
N GLN A 260 -13.94 5.68 -8.40
CA GLN A 260 -12.80 5.82 -7.50
C GLN A 260 -13.14 6.91 -6.47
N PRO A 261 -12.89 6.64 -5.18
CA PRO A 261 -13.09 7.67 -4.17
C PRO A 261 -12.22 8.87 -4.55
N SER A 262 -12.86 10.01 -4.82
CA SER A 262 -12.17 11.24 -5.15
C SER A 262 -11.12 11.53 -4.10
N VAL A 263 -9.87 11.69 -4.52
CA VAL A 263 -8.77 11.98 -3.59
C VAL A 263 -8.94 13.41 -3.11
N LYS A 264 -9.00 13.58 -1.79
CA LYS A 264 -9.01 14.90 -1.20
C LYS A 264 -7.60 15.45 -1.11
N TYR A 265 -7.44 16.67 -1.55
CA TYR A 265 -6.22 17.42 -1.42
C TYR A 265 -6.49 18.66 -0.56
N LYS A 266 -5.50 19.00 0.23
CA LYS A 266 -5.42 20.26 0.96
C LYS A 266 -4.56 21.19 0.14
N VAL A 267 -5.13 22.32 -0.26
CA VAL A 267 -4.41 23.34 -1.02
C VAL A 267 -4.12 24.50 -0.10
N ASN A 268 -2.85 24.78 0.10
CA ASN A 268 -2.36 25.87 0.92
C ASN A 268 -1.90 27.01 0.02
N TYR A 269 -2.54 28.14 0.13
CA TYR A 269 -2.15 29.38 -0.55
C TYR A 269 -1.39 30.27 0.43
N LYS A 270 -0.28 30.82 0.01
CA LYS A 270 0.46 31.83 0.74
C LYS A 270 0.50 33.09 -0.10
N PHE A 271 0.10 34.21 0.50
CA PHE A 271 0.05 35.51 -0.17
C PHE A 271 1.25 36.37 0.23
N ASN A 272 1.63 37.33 -0.65
CA ASN A 272 2.75 38.26 -0.43
C ASN A 272 2.59 39.14 0.82
N ASN A 273 1.36 39.34 1.29
CA ASN A 273 1.06 40.04 2.53
C ASN A 273 1.29 39.17 3.79
N GLY A 274 1.74 37.93 3.64
CA GLY A 274 1.99 36.97 4.72
C GLY A 274 0.74 36.23 5.20
N THR A 275 -0.44 36.47 4.62
CA THR A 275 -1.63 35.67 4.94
C THR A 275 -1.56 34.29 4.28
N THR A 276 -2.18 33.30 4.94
CA THR A 276 -2.30 31.94 4.40
C THR A 276 -3.76 31.55 4.34
N TYR A 277 -4.15 30.91 3.25
CA TYR A 277 -5.48 30.36 3.07
C TYR A 277 -5.36 28.88 2.75
N THR A 278 -6.24 28.07 3.31
CA THR A 278 -6.23 26.62 3.08
C THR A 278 -7.62 26.15 2.75
N THR A 279 -7.74 25.42 1.64
CA THR A 279 -8.99 24.76 1.25
C THR A 279 -8.79 23.27 1.10
N GLU A 280 -9.85 22.48 1.28
CA GLU A 280 -9.86 21.06 0.95
C GLU A 280 -10.64 20.89 -0.35
N GLU A 281 -9.96 20.44 -1.38
CA GLU A 281 -10.57 20.20 -2.68
C GLU A 281 -10.53 18.74 -3.08
N ARG A 282 -11.57 18.31 -3.78
CA ARG A 282 -11.58 17.05 -4.49
C ARG A 282 -11.12 17.30 -5.92
N ILE A 283 -9.90 16.91 -6.21
CA ILE A 283 -9.36 17.05 -7.55
C ILE A 283 -9.80 15.82 -8.35
N GLU A 284 -10.85 16.00 -9.14
CA GLU A 284 -11.46 14.90 -9.91
C GLU A 284 -10.70 14.59 -11.20
N SER A 285 -10.07 15.55 -11.78
CA SER A 285 -9.31 15.37 -13.01
C SER A 285 -8.12 16.29 -13.05
N PHE A 286 -6.98 15.71 -13.32
CA PHE A 286 -5.84 16.44 -13.82
C PHE A 286 -5.75 16.17 -15.34
N ALA A 287 -6.61 16.71 -16.12
CA ALA A 287 -6.44 16.77 -17.56
C ALA A 287 -5.13 17.51 -17.88
N ASP A 288 -4.86 17.90 -19.07
CA ASP A 288 -3.61 18.60 -19.43
C ASP A 288 -3.40 19.92 -18.64
N LYS A 289 -4.39 20.35 -17.89
CA LYS A 289 -4.42 21.55 -17.05
C LYS A 289 -5.09 21.24 -15.73
N LEU A 290 -4.50 21.65 -14.60
CA LEU A 290 -5.14 21.61 -13.29
C LEU A 290 -5.92 22.91 -13.09
N ILE A 291 -7.18 22.79 -12.70
CA ILE A 291 -8.02 23.92 -12.33
C ILE A 291 -8.35 23.79 -10.85
N LEU A 292 -7.95 24.76 -10.06
CA LEU A 292 -8.32 24.89 -8.65
C LEU A 292 -9.34 26.01 -8.48
N SER A 293 -10.35 25.77 -7.68
CA SER A 293 -11.36 26.78 -7.34
C SER A 293 -11.02 27.38 -5.98
N VAL A 294 -10.94 28.70 -5.91
CA VAL A 294 -10.75 29.43 -4.64
C VAL A 294 -12.08 30.07 -4.26
N ASN A 295 -12.70 29.57 -3.19
CA ASN A 295 -13.93 30.10 -2.65
C ASN A 295 -13.66 30.61 -1.23
N ASP A 296 -13.69 31.90 -0.99
CA ASP A 296 -13.53 32.47 0.37
C ASP A 296 -14.90 32.90 0.92
N TYR A 297 -15.26 32.30 2.05
CA TYR A 297 -16.37 32.75 2.90
C TYR A 297 -15.79 33.38 4.16
N SER A 298 -15.37 34.61 4.12
CA SER A 298 -14.88 35.30 5.31
C SER A 298 -16.02 35.85 6.15
N ASN A 299 -16.33 35.12 7.23
CA ASN A 299 -17.21 35.59 8.29
C ASN A 299 -16.41 36.56 9.20
N ARG A 300 -16.32 37.84 8.87
CA ARG A 300 -15.75 38.86 9.74
C ARG A 300 -16.86 39.58 10.51
N ASN A 301 -16.95 39.35 11.81
CA ASN A 301 -17.73 40.10 12.79
C ASN A 301 -19.25 40.06 12.66
N GLY A 302 -19.87 38.91 12.35
CA GLY A 302 -21.32 38.76 12.50
C GLY A 302 -22.16 39.63 11.55
N LYS A 303 -21.59 40.22 10.53
CA LYS A 303 -22.27 40.80 9.40
C LYS A 303 -21.93 39.95 8.18
N GLU A 304 -22.95 39.38 7.57
CA GLU A 304 -22.86 38.75 6.25
C GLU A 304 -22.42 39.78 5.24
N HIS A 305 -21.11 39.95 5.08
CA HIS A 305 -20.58 40.54 3.86
C HIS A 305 -20.22 39.34 2.97
N GLN A 306 -21.07 39.12 2.02
CA GLN A 306 -20.96 38.15 0.96
C GLN A 306 -19.86 38.65 0.00
N TYR A 307 -18.61 38.29 0.26
CA TYR A 307 -17.54 38.39 -0.72
C TYR A 307 -17.37 37.00 -1.30
N ASP A 308 -18.11 36.73 -2.33
CA ASP A 308 -17.91 35.52 -3.13
C ASP A 308 -16.67 35.71 -4.00
N TYR A 309 -15.50 35.33 -3.44
CA TYR A 309 -14.33 35.14 -4.29
C TYR A 309 -14.49 33.81 -5.01
N ASN A 310 -14.93 33.87 -6.24
CA ASN A 310 -15.10 32.72 -7.09
C ASN A 310 -14.16 32.86 -8.27
N PHE A 311 -12.89 32.50 -8.07
CA PHE A 311 -11.95 32.44 -9.18
C PHE A 311 -11.36 31.04 -9.32
N LYS A 312 -11.07 30.65 -10.54
CA LYS A 312 -10.39 29.41 -10.85
C LYS A 312 -8.98 29.74 -11.33
N ILE A 313 -8.02 29.05 -10.77
CA ILE A 313 -6.62 29.13 -11.17
C ILE A 313 -6.31 27.92 -12.03
N GLN A 314 -5.73 28.15 -13.19
CA GLN A 314 -5.29 27.10 -14.10
C GLN A 314 -3.79 27.10 -14.20
N PHE A 315 -3.19 25.91 -14.12
CA PHE A 315 -1.76 25.68 -14.35
C PHE A 315 -1.55 24.56 -15.33
N ASP A 316 -0.41 24.61 -15.99
CA ASP A 316 0.10 23.51 -16.79
C ASP A 316 1.00 22.60 -15.94
N TYR A 317 1.22 21.37 -16.38
CA TYR A 317 2.03 20.40 -15.64
C TYR A 317 3.49 20.79 -15.47
N ASP A 318 4.01 21.60 -16.32
CA ASP A 318 5.41 22.06 -16.27
C ASP A 318 5.65 23.02 -15.10
N ASP A 319 4.57 23.57 -14.51
CA ASP A 319 4.60 24.48 -13.38
C ASP A 319 4.67 23.77 -12.02
N PHE A 320 4.68 22.42 -12.00
CA PHE A 320 4.71 21.65 -10.77
C PHE A 320 6.12 21.30 -10.29
N HIS A 321 6.39 21.60 -9.02
CA HIS A 321 7.57 21.14 -8.30
C HIS A 321 7.16 20.21 -7.16
N TYR A 322 7.67 19.00 -7.18
CA TYR A 322 7.38 18.01 -6.15
C TYR A 322 8.23 18.25 -4.91
N THR A 323 7.61 18.20 -3.74
CA THR A 323 8.26 18.30 -2.44
C THR A 323 7.99 17.03 -1.62
N GLU A 324 8.69 16.84 -0.52
CA GLU A 324 8.48 15.70 0.39
C GLU A 324 7.03 15.59 0.90
N ASN A 325 6.32 16.72 0.97
CA ASN A 325 4.98 16.78 1.55
C ASN A 325 3.86 16.94 0.52
N GLY A 326 4.19 17.12 -0.76
CA GLY A 326 3.18 17.36 -1.79
C GLY A 326 3.75 18.02 -3.05
N ILE A 327 2.94 18.87 -3.67
CA ILE A 327 3.27 19.57 -4.91
C ILE A 327 3.29 21.07 -4.61
N LYS A 328 4.39 21.72 -4.90
CA LYS A 328 4.50 23.17 -4.95
C LYS A 328 4.33 23.64 -6.38
N VAL A 329 3.53 24.66 -6.59
CA VAL A 329 3.24 25.19 -7.93
C VAL A 329 4.09 26.43 -8.19
N ASP A 330 4.69 26.49 -9.37
CA ASP A 330 5.35 27.69 -9.85
C ASP A 330 4.28 28.71 -10.27
N ILE A 331 4.33 29.89 -9.68
CA ILE A 331 3.32 30.93 -9.86
C ILE A 331 3.61 31.86 -11.04
N ASP A 332 4.79 31.80 -11.64
CA ASP A 332 5.22 32.73 -12.68
C ASP A 332 4.36 32.61 -13.96
N ASN A 333 3.66 31.49 -14.12
CA ASN A 333 2.82 31.21 -15.30
C ASN A 333 1.33 31.00 -14.95
N LEU A 334 0.85 31.48 -13.81
CA LEU A 334 -0.54 31.33 -13.42
C LEU A 334 -1.49 32.05 -14.38
N SER A 335 -2.53 31.34 -14.83
CA SER A 335 -3.66 31.97 -15.50
C SER A 335 -4.90 31.90 -14.63
N VAL A 336 -5.56 33.02 -14.42
CA VAL A 336 -6.84 33.12 -13.72
C VAL A 336 -7.96 32.98 -14.72
N ILE A 337 -8.88 32.05 -14.45
CA ILE A 337 -10.11 31.88 -15.25
C ILE A 337 -11.27 32.37 -14.40
N TYR A 338 -11.92 33.44 -14.85
CA TYR A 338 -13.16 33.89 -14.27
C TYR A 338 -14.32 33.03 -14.75
N ASP A 339 -15.14 32.53 -13.81
CA ASP A 339 -16.35 31.79 -14.16
C ASP A 339 -17.50 32.80 -14.39
N ASN A 340 -17.74 33.16 -15.64
CA ASN A 340 -18.83 34.06 -16.04
C ASN A 340 -20.22 33.42 -15.96
N ASN A 341 -20.41 32.29 -15.31
CA ASN A 341 -21.69 31.56 -15.25
C ASN A 341 -22.64 32.03 -14.13
N ASN A 342 -22.46 33.19 -13.56
CA ASN A 342 -23.53 33.84 -12.77
C ASN A 342 -24.44 34.69 -13.64
N ASP A 343 -25.18 34.04 -14.52
CA ASP A 343 -26.33 34.62 -15.27
C ASP A 343 -27.52 34.79 -14.32
N LYS A 344 -27.38 35.61 -13.28
CA LYS A 344 -28.52 36.26 -12.60
C LYS A 344 -28.19 37.74 -12.49
N GLY A 345 -28.77 38.50 -13.43
CA GLY A 345 -28.76 39.90 -13.60
C GLY A 345 -28.65 40.77 -12.33
N GLY A 346 -27.45 40.92 -11.85
CA GLY A 346 -27.07 41.96 -10.91
C GLY A 346 -26.06 42.84 -11.62
N GLN A 347 -26.40 44.12 -11.75
CA GLN A 347 -25.47 45.16 -12.20
C GLN A 347 -24.23 45.07 -11.34
N LEU A 348 -23.07 44.86 -11.99
CA LEU A 348 -21.75 45.02 -11.38
C LEU A 348 -21.63 46.49 -10.97
N ASP A 349 -21.63 46.76 -9.67
CA ASP A 349 -21.22 48.06 -9.15
C ASP A 349 -19.71 48.20 -9.40
N GLU A 350 -19.37 49.22 -10.17
CA GLU A 350 -17.98 49.57 -10.54
C GLU A 350 -17.05 49.83 -9.33
N GLU A 351 -17.58 49.87 -8.11
CA GLU A 351 -16.79 50.04 -6.86
C GLU A 351 -16.34 48.71 -6.18
N ASN A 352 -16.83 47.57 -6.68
CA ASN A 352 -16.44 46.25 -6.13
C ASN A 352 -15.42 45.48 -6.98
N ASP A 353 -14.82 46.16 -7.92
CA ASP A 353 -13.68 45.65 -8.71
C ASP A 353 -12.37 45.53 -7.90
N VAL A 354 -12.48 45.27 -6.68
CA VAL A 354 -11.30 44.85 -5.97
C VAL A 354 -11.34 43.38 -5.83
N ILE A 355 -10.56 42.70 -6.64
CA ILE A 355 -10.06 42.36 -5.94
C ILE A 355 -9.31 41.31 -5.67
N PHE A 356 -9.05 40.48 -6.14
CA PHE A 356 -7.82 39.85 -6.36
C PHE A 356 -7.46 40.20 -7.79
N GLY A 357 -7.03 41.37 -7.91
CA GLY A 357 -6.66 41.94 -9.18
C GLY A 357 -5.43 41.36 -9.58
N GLU A 358 -4.69 40.58 -9.33
CA GLU A 358 -3.48 40.13 -10.02
C GLU A 358 -2.96 38.87 -9.32
N THR A 359 -2.59 37.87 -10.07
CA THR A 359 -1.77 36.69 -9.68
C THR A 359 -0.54 37.10 -8.87
N ASP A 360 -0.16 38.36 -8.90
CA ASP A 360 0.98 38.96 -8.18
C ASP A 360 0.84 38.91 -6.64
N ASP A 361 -0.38 38.69 -6.11
CA ASP A 361 -0.58 38.60 -4.67
C ASP A 361 -0.33 37.20 -4.09
N ILE A 362 -0.22 36.16 -4.89
CA ILE A 362 0.05 34.81 -4.44
C ILE A 362 1.57 34.58 -4.44
N GLU A 363 2.13 34.31 -3.27
CA GLU A 363 3.56 33.98 -3.09
C GLU A 363 3.86 32.51 -3.42
N SER A 364 2.97 31.60 -3.03
CA SER A 364 3.12 30.17 -3.31
C SER A 364 1.84 29.39 -3.12
N ILE A 365 1.71 28.28 -3.87
CA ILE A 365 0.64 27.29 -3.72
C ILE A 365 1.26 25.95 -3.46
N GLU A 366 0.80 25.28 -2.41
CA GLU A 366 1.22 23.93 -2.05
C GLU A 366 -0.01 23.02 -2.00
N ILE A 367 0.05 21.89 -2.71
CA ILE A 367 -1.02 20.89 -2.77
C ILE A 367 -0.55 19.66 -2.01
N VAL A 368 -1.20 19.37 -0.87
CA VAL A 368 -0.88 18.24 -0.01
C VAL A 368 -2.02 17.23 -0.05
N ARG A 369 -1.70 15.99 -0.30
CA ARG A 369 -2.69 14.92 -0.24
C ARG A 369 -3.18 14.73 1.19
N VAL A 370 -4.49 14.75 1.39
CA VAL A 370 -5.09 14.38 2.68
C VAL A 370 -5.16 12.85 2.75
N ASN A 371 -4.25 12.26 3.50
CA ASN A 371 -4.36 10.85 3.84
C ASN A 371 -5.61 10.66 4.69
N ASP A 372 -6.52 9.80 4.24
CA ASP A 372 -7.74 9.48 4.99
C ASP A 372 -7.37 8.68 6.25
N THR A 373 -7.02 9.40 7.30
CA THR A 373 -6.66 8.85 8.62
C THR A 373 -7.84 8.21 9.35
N ARG A 374 -9.05 8.18 8.75
CA ARG A 374 -10.25 7.60 9.37
C ARG A 374 -10.17 6.09 9.61
N LYS A 375 -9.17 5.40 9.04
CA LYS A 375 -8.99 3.96 9.26
C LYS A 375 -8.20 3.61 10.53
N LEU A 376 -7.68 4.57 11.26
CA LEU A 376 -6.93 4.38 12.50
C LEU A 376 -7.48 5.23 13.67
N ARG A 377 -8.78 5.42 13.76
CA ARG A 377 -9.36 5.71 15.07
C ARG A 377 -9.34 4.42 15.87
N LEU A 378 -8.23 4.21 16.55
CA LEU A 378 -8.21 3.49 17.80
C LEU A 378 -8.98 4.37 18.78
N ASP A 379 -10.28 4.13 18.91
CA ASP A 379 -11.02 4.63 20.06
C ASP A 379 -10.43 3.93 21.29
N TYR A 380 -9.68 4.68 22.08
CA TYR A 380 -9.20 4.27 23.39
C TYR A 380 -10.37 4.34 24.37
#